data_399b8065c891496c8bc0fb24689ee919
#
_entry.id   399b8065c891496c8bc0fb24689ee919
#
_cell.length_a   1.000
_cell.length_b   1.000
_cell.length_c   1.000
_cell.angle_alpha   90.00
_cell.angle_beta   90.00
_cell.angle_gamma   90.00
#
_symmetry.space_group_name_H-M   'P 1'
#
loop_
_entity.id
_entity.type
_entity.pdbx_description
1 polymer ?
#
loop_
_entity_poly.entity_id
_entity_poly.type
_entity_poly.pdbx_seq_one_letter_code
_entity_poly.pdbx_strand_id
1 'polypeptide(L)'
;MRVALTPGGVKALVRHGCAVAVERGAGAATGYPDTAYVAAGAAIESRASLYRSKDLVIKLKGPAHHDLAHMDPGSSLLCMAHVQSIPERVAVADENAVNIVAMELICESPELLADPYVRSRLAMERILGGHHSAHSVPPAPDARSLAFVGFPADSYGALQYAARCLPRSLQVLQAHPPRPADPAVLAIGADELAEIAAAIPPDRVDEHRAGRTLKAYGGRRIHCLHETGRAGARFGIDLVLEHNRHIPGPAAVRTTVLGYGNVAFGALDECVRQGVATVDILTKRATARPAVRRYLRSSDLIINGVELAAQFRGTHYIVTDDDLKSVLRPGTVVVDLVGGCATNRTPVEPIVECTHPADPYIVRDGVCLASVWGWPLMGFQRESVERYSRQIVRVLLGEEQLINGLATAPPGVQRALVAGPVLSGRPSSQSMALSATLGG
;
A
#
# COMPACT_ATOMS: atom_id res chain seq x y z
N MET A 1 -7.74 16.52 -8.36
CA MET A 1 -6.36 16.43 -7.81
C MET A 1 -6.47 16.06 -6.34
N ARG A 2 -5.52 15.32 -5.75
CA ARG A 2 -5.50 15.00 -4.32
C ARG A 2 -4.56 15.94 -3.58
N VAL A 3 -4.96 16.46 -2.42
CA VAL A 3 -4.11 17.28 -1.54
C VAL A 3 -3.26 16.39 -0.61
N ALA A 4 -2.11 16.89 -0.17
CA ALA A 4 -1.21 16.13 0.72
C ALA A 4 -1.70 16.12 2.19
N LEU A 5 -2.23 17.23 2.64
CA LEU A 5 -2.70 17.41 4.01
C LEU A 5 -4.18 17.80 4.05
N THR A 6 -4.94 17.21 4.95
CA THR A 6 -6.29 17.65 5.31
C THR A 6 -6.23 18.86 6.25
N PRO A 7 -7.33 19.60 6.44
CA PRO A 7 -7.40 20.65 7.48
C PRO A 7 -7.01 20.15 8.86
N GLY A 8 -7.34 18.89 9.20
CA GLY A 8 -6.90 18.26 10.46
C GLY A 8 -5.40 18.10 10.57
N GLY A 9 -4.74 17.70 9.48
CA GLY A 9 -3.28 17.62 9.40
C GLY A 9 -2.60 18.99 9.51
N VAL A 10 -3.15 20.00 8.81
CA VAL A 10 -2.70 21.40 8.94
C VAL A 10 -2.81 21.88 10.38
N LYS A 11 -3.96 21.66 11.03
CA LYS A 11 -4.17 22.06 12.42
C LYS A 11 -3.15 21.44 13.38
N ALA A 12 -2.72 20.20 13.13
CA ALA A 12 -1.69 19.55 13.92
C ALA A 12 -0.33 20.25 13.77
N LEU A 13 0.07 20.60 12.54
CA LEU A 13 1.31 21.33 12.27
C LEU A 13 1.29 22.74 12.88
N VAL A 14 0.20 23.48 12.70
CA VAL A 14 0.04 24.83 13.29
C VAL A 14 0.13 24.79 14.81
N ARG A 15 -0.47 23.82 15.47
CA ARG A 15 -0.35 23.63 16.92
C ARG A 15 1.07 23.32 17.37
N HIS A 16 1.88 22.75 16.51
CA HIS A 16 3.29 22.48 16.73
C HIS A 16 4.19 23.71 16.48
N GLY A 17 3.61 24.85 16.09
CA GLY A 17 4.32 26.10 15.82
C GLY A 17 4.74 26.32 14.36
N CYS A 18 4.30 25.47 13.43
CA CYS A 18 4.60 25.65 12.02
C CYS A 18 3.73 26.74 11.38
N ALA A 19 4.32 27.63 10.60
CA ALA A 19 3.60 28.48 9.65
C ALA A 19 3.24 27.64 8.42
N VAL A 20 1.94 27.44 8.17
CA VAL A 20 1.46 26.57 7.09
C VAL A 20 0.74 27.40 6.02
N ALA A 21 1.13 27.19 4.76
CA ALA A 21 0.44 27.72 3.59
C ALA A 21 -0.14 26.57 2.75
N VAL A 22 -1.30 26.81 2.14
CA VAL A 22 -1.98 25.84 1.26
C VAL A 22 -2.31 26.52 -0.07
N GLU A 23 -2.06 25.80 -1.18
CA GLU A 23 -2.41 26.29 -2.52
C GLU A 23 -3.93 26.47 -2.63
N ARG A 24 -4.35 27.64 -3.16
CA ARG A 24 -5.76 27.96 -3.40
C ARG A 24 -6.47 26.85 -4.17
N GLY A 25 -7.58 26.34 -3.64
CA GLY A 25 -8.39 25.30 -4.24
C GLY A 25 -7.80 23.89 -4.16
N ALA A 26 -6.66 23.67 -3.51
CA ALA A 26 -5.98 22.36 -3.50
C ALA A 26 -6.83 21.22 -2.94
N GLY A 27 -7.66 21.49 -1.92
CA GLY A 27 -8.52 20.51 -1.26
C GLY A 27 -9.90 20.33 -1.90
N ALA A 28 -10.31 21.20 -2.82
CA ALA A 28 -11.69 21.26 -3.32
C ALA A 28 -12.18 19.92 -3.90
N ALA A 29 -11.35 19.25 -4.71
CA ALA A 29 -11.69 17.96 -5.32
C ALA A 29 -11.86 16.80 -4.31
N THR A 30 -11.49 17.01 -3.05
CA THR A 30 -11.58 16.02 -1.96
C THR A 30 -12.55 16.47 -0.85
N GLY A 31 -13.31 17.53 -1.12
CA GLY A 31 -14.32 18.04 -0.20
C GLY A 31 -13.79 18.95 0.92
N TYR A 32 -12.57 19.48 0.77
CA TYR A 32 -11.98 20.42 1.71
C TYR A 32 -11.83 21.80 1.07
N PRO A 33 -12.75 22.75 1.31
CA PRO A 33 -12.66 24.10 0.78
C PRO A 33 -11.56 24.93 1.47
N ASP A 34 -11.09 25.98 0.82
CA ASP A 34 -10.05 26.87 1.36
C ASP A 34 -10.40 27.41 2.76
N THR A 35 -11.69 27.70 3.01
CA THR A 35 -12.19 28.15 4.32
C THR A 35 -11.89 27.14 5.45
N ALA A 36 -11.90 25.85 5.17
CA ALA A 36 -11.57 24.83 6.16
C ALA A 36 -10.06 24.84 6.52
N TYR A 37 -9.20 25.16 5.56
CA TYR A 37 -7.77 25.34 5.80
C TYR A 37 -7.46 26.62 6.56
N VAL A 38 -8.15 27.72 6.25
CA VAL A 38 -8.04 28.98 7.02
C VAL A 38 -8.48 28.75 8.47
N ALA A 39 -9.60 28.06 8.70
CA ALA A 39 -10.06 27.69 10.03
C ALA A 39 -9.07 26.77 10.79
N ALA A 40 -8.26 26.02 10.08
CA ALA A 40 -7.18 25.22 10.64
C ALA A 40 -5.90 26.01 10.94
N GLY A 41 -5.83 27.29 10.55
CA GLY A 41 -4.71 28.20 10.77
C GLY A 41 -3.73 28.33 9.59
N ALA A 42 -4.09 27.86 8.40
CA ALA A 42 -3.26 28.03 7.21
C ALA A 42 -3.51 29.35 6.50
N ALA A 43 -2.49 29.92 5.87
CA ALA A 43 -2.61 30.90 4.82
C ALA A 43 -2.99 30.23 3.48
N ILE A 44 -3.79 30.93 2.65
CA ILE A 44 -4.09 30.47 1.28
C ILE A 44 -3.25 31.27 0.31
N GLU A 45 -2.42 30.57 -0.45
CA GLU A 45 -1.48 31.18 -1.39
C GLU A 45 -1.74 30.77 -2.84
N SER A 46 -1.19 31.54 -3.78
CA SER A 46 -1.11 31.10 -5.18
C SER A 46 -0.08 29.99 -5.34
N ARG A 47 -0.18 29.21 -6.42
CA ARG A 47 0.82 28.18 -6.74
C ARG A 47 2.24 28.76 -6.83
N ALA A 48 2.40 29.90 -7.47
CA ALA A 48 3.71 30.52 -7.62
C ALA A 48 4.33 30.98 -6.30
N SER A 49 3.51 31.48 -5.36
CA SER A 49 3.95 31.87 -4.01
C SER A 49 4.31 30.66 -3.17
N LEU A 50 3.55 29.54 -3.31
CA LEU A 50 3.70 28.37 -2.47
C LEU A 50 5.09 27.72 -2.56
N TYR A 51 5.78 27.83 -3.70
CA TYR A 51 7.12 27.26 -3.88
C TYR A 51 8.25 28.17 -3.44
N ARG A 52 7.97 29.45 -3.12
CA ARG A 52 8.97 30.43 -2.69
C ARG A 52 8.94 30.61 -1.17
N SER A 53 10.11 30.85 -0.59
CA SER A 53 10.25 31.17 0.84
C SER A 53 9.61 30.15 1.76
N LYS A 54 9.83 28.86 1.47
CA LYS A 54 9.36 27.74 2.28
C LYS A 54 10.53 26.83 2.63
N ASP A 55 10.63 26.43 3.90
CA ASP A 55 11.60 25.44 4.36
C ASP A 55 11.26 24.05 3.82
N LEU A 56 9.95 23.73 3.75
CA LEU A 56 9.45 22.46 3.30
C LEU A 56 8.18 22.61 2.46
N VAL A 57 8.21 22.09 1.24
CA VAL A 57 7.04 21.92 0.38
C VAL A 57 6.57 20.45 0.45
N ILE A 58 5.28 20.23 0.65
CA ILE A 58 4.68 18.90 0.73
C ILE A 58 3.70 18.70 -0.43
N LYS A 59 3.93 17.69 -1.24
CA LYS A 59 3.07 17.38 -2.40
C LYS A 59 2.96 15.87 -2.60
N LEU A 60 1.75 15.33 -2.84
CA LEU A 60 1.57 13.89 -3.04
C LEU A 60 2.30 13.37 -4.27
N LYS A 61 2.23 14.07 -5.39
CA LYS A 61 3.02 13.74 -6.58
C LYS A 61 4.09 14.81 -6.79
N GLY A 62 5.25 14.40 -7.28
CA GLY A 62 6.32 15.32 -7.57
C GLY A 62 5.83 16.47 -8.46
N PRO A 63 6.32 17.69 -8.25
CA PRO A 63 5.99 18.86 -9.05
C PRO A 63 6.53 18.77 -10.48
N ALA A 64 6.07 19.66 -11.35
CA ALA A 64 6.72 19.88 -12.64
C ALA A 64 8.12 20.48 -12.43
N HIS A 65 9.02 20.28 -13.39
CA HIS A 65 10.41 20.73 -13.27
C HIS A 65 10.53 22.24 -13.04
N HIS A 66 9.69 23.05 -13.70
CA HIS A 66 9.67 24.50 -13.49
C HIS A 66 9.24 24.94 -12.09
N ASP A 67 8.45 24.11 -11.37
CA ASP A 67 8.08 24.40 -9.98
C ASP A 67 9.32 24.27 -9.05
N LEU A 68 10.20 23.29 -9.31
CA LEU A 68 11.44 23.12 -8.56
C LEU A 68 12.38 24.31 -8.68
N ALA A 69 12.45 24.92 -9.87
CA ALA A 69 13.25 26.12 -10.10
C ALA A 69 12.77 27.36 -9.35
N HIS A 70 11.57 27.34 -8.77
CA HIS A 70 11.06 28.41 -7.92
C HIS A 70 11.33 28.20 -6.42
N MET A 71 11.81 27.02 -6.03
CA MET A 71 12.14 26.73 -4.64
C MET A 71 13.47 27.37 -4.25
N ASP A 72 13.57 27.78 -2.98
CA ASP A 72 14.79 28.38 -2.48
C ASP A 72 15.89 27.31 -2.32
N PRO A 73 17.16 27.61 -2.66
CA PRO A 73 18.26 26.70 -2.41
C PRO A 73 18.35 26.27 -0.95
N GLY A 74 18.56 24.98 -0.71
CA GLY A 74 18.58 24.39 0.63
C GLY A 74 17.20 23.99 1.17
N SER A 75 16.11 24.46 0.56
CA SER A 75 14.76 24.04 0.93
C SER A 75 14.50 22.56 0.61
N SER A 76 13.42 22.01 1.14
CA SER A 76 13.10 20.59 1.01
C SER A 76 11.75 20.34 0.37
N LEU A 77 11.64 19.28 -0.42
CA LEU A 77 10.41 18.77 -1.01
C LEU A 77 10.13 17.37 -0.50
N LEU A 78 8.99 17.16 0.14
CA LEU A 78 8.47 15.86 0.52
C LEU A 78 7.39 15.44 -0.47
N CYS A 79 7.66 14.45 -1.32
CA CYS A 79 6.71 14.00 -2.36
C CYS A 79 6.90 12.52 -2.75
N MET A 80 5.94 11.95 -3.47
CA MET A 80 6.14 10.72 -4.24
C MET A 80 7.03 11.08 -5.44
N ALA A 81 8.33 10.88 -5.30
CA ALA A 81 9.32 11.35 -6.27
C ALA A 81 9.36 10.52 -7.55
N HIS A 82 9.04 9.20 -7.45
CA HIS A 82 9.06 8.26 -8.56
C HIS A 82 10.37 8.30 -9.36
N VAL A 83 11.50 8.33 -8.67
CA VAL A 83 12.84 8.55 -9.27
C VAL A 83 13.19 7.54 -10.34
N GLN A 84 12.72 6.30 -10.24
CA GLN A 84 12.95 5.27 -11.28
C GLN A 84 12.22 5.56 -12.59
N SER A 85 11.06 6.24 -12.51
CA SER A 85 10.23 6.57 -13.68
C SER A 85 10.49 7.98 -14.21
N ILE A 86 11.04 8.87 -13.38
CA ILE A 86 11.29 10.27 -13.70
C ILE A 86 12.65 10.68 -13.10
N PRO A 87 13.76 10.13 -13.61
CA PRO A 87 15.10 10.43 -13.09
C PRO A 87 15.51 11.90 -13.28
N GLU A 88 14.98 12.57 -14.31
CA GLU A 88 15.26 13.99 -14.58
C GLU A 88 14.88 14.91 -13.42
N ARG A 89 13.91 14.50 -12.59
CA ARG A 89 13.51 15.26 -11.41
C ARG A 89 14.64 15.42 -10.40
N VAL A 90 15.46 14.37 -10.26
CA VAL A 90 16.64 14.40 -9.38
C VAL A 90 17.66 15.42 -9.91
N ALA A 91 17.98 15.36 -11.20
CA ALA A 91 18.92 16.30 -11.82
C ALA A 91 18.49 17.77 -11.64
N VAL A 92 17.21 18.07 -11.93
CA VAL A 92 16.66 19.43 -11.76
C VAL A 92 16.70 19.88 -10.30
N ALA A 93 16.46 18.99 -9.35
CA ALA A 93 16.53 19.31 -7.93
C ALA A 93 17.97 19.61 -7.47
N ASP A 94 18.95 18.82 -7.95
CA ASP A 94 20.36 19.04 -7.65
C ASP A 94 20.87 20.37 -8.26
N GLU A 95 20.49 20.68 -9.52
CA GLU A 95 20.80 21.96 -10.18
C GLU A 95 20.27 23.17 -9.41
N ASN A 96 19.11 23.04 -8.77
CA ASN A 96 18.48 24.11 -7.97
C ASN A 96 18.82 24.03 -6.47
N ALA A 97 19.70 23.11 -6.05
CA ALA A 97 20.08 22.86 -4.66
C ALA A 97 18.85 22.59 -3.75
N VAL A 98 17.85 21.87 -4.25
CA VAL A 98 16.63 21.49 -3.50
C VAL A 98 16.74 20.05 -3.03
N ASN A 99 16.50 19.81 -1.75
CA ASN A 99 16.48 18.47 -1.20
C ASN A 99 15.16 17.77 -1.54
N ILE A 100 15.19 16.55 -2.07
CA ILE A 100 14.00 15.72 -2.28
C ILE A 100 14.00 14.54 -1.33
N VAL A 101 12.97 14.45 -0.48
CA VAL A 101 12.64 13.28 0.32
C VAL A 101 11.52 12.51 -0.37
N ALA A 102 11.81 11.31 -0.84
CA ALA A 102 10.86 10.45 -1.55
C ALA A 102 9.95 9.74 -0.55
N MET A 103 8.67 10.10 -0.49
CA MET A 103 7.67 9.50 0.41
C MET A 103 7.62 7.98 0.29
N GLU A 104 7.74 7.45 -0.93
CA GLU A 104 7.70 6.01 -1.21
C GLU A 104 8.90 5.23 -0.69
N LEU A 105 9.98 5.91 -0.34
CA LEU A 105 11.20 5.32 0.23
C LEU A 105 11.30 5.49 1.74
N ILE A 106 10.41 6.23 2.38
CA ILE A 106 10.32 6.29 3.85
C ILE A 106 9.75 4.97 4.33
N CYS A 107 10.63 4.11 4.81
CA CYS A 107 10.28 2.80 5.32
C CYS A 107 10.67 2.68 6.80
N GLU A 108 9.94 1.87 7.53
CA GLU A 108 10.30 1.49 8.88
C GLU A 108 11.59 0.68 8.87
N SER A 109 12.42 0.83 9.90
CA SER A 109 13.61 0.00 10.02
C SER A 109 13.23 -1.45 10.33
N PRO A 110 13.99 -2.44 9.85
CA PRO A 110 13.76 -3.84 10.20
C PRO A 110 13.74 -4.09 11.71
N GLU A 111 14.55 -3.35 12.47
CA GLU A 111 14.61 -3.45 13.93
C GLU A 111 13.31 -2.97 14.58
N LEU A 112 12.72 -1.89 14.08
CA LEU A 112 11.46 -1.35 14.58
C LEU A 112 10.27 -2.28 14.29
N LEU A 113 10.29 -2.94 13.15
CA LEU A 113 9.23 -3.85 12.70
C LEU A 113 9.33 -5.25 13.31
N ALA A 114 10.53 -5.69 13.65
CA ALA A 114 10.82 -7.08 13.97
C ALA A 114 10.00 -7.61 15.14
N ASP A 115 9.98 -6.90 16.26
CA ASP A 115 9.38 -7.39 17.51
C ASP A 115 7.85 -7.53 17.44
N PRO A 116 7.08 -6.53 16.98
CA PRO A 116 5.63 -6.66 16.85
C PRO A 116 5.23 -7.79 15.88
N TYR A 117 5.95 -7.95 14.77
CA TYR A 117 5.66 -9.00 13.80
C TYR A 117 5.98 -10.39 14.33
N VAL A 118 7.14 -10.53 14.95
CA VAL A 118 7.57 -11.81 15.54
C VAL A 118 6.59 -12.23 16.62
N ARG A 119 6.22 -11.32 17.53
CA ARG A 119 5.23 -11.59 18.58
C ARG A 119 3.87 -11.96 18.03
N SER A 120 3.35 -11.21 17.09
CA SER A 120 2.06 -11.51 16.45
C SER A 120 2.10 -12.84 15.74
N ARG A 121 3.18 -13.18 15.07
CA ARG A 121 3.37 -14.47 14.42
C ARG A 121 3.39 -15.62 15.44
N LEU A 122 4.18 -15.50 16.50
CA LEU A 122 4.25 -16.52 17.55
C LEU A 122 2.91 -16.69 18.26
N ALA A 123 2.16 -15.59 18.44
CA ALA A 123 0.79 -15.66 18.95
C ALA A 123 -0.14 -16.46 18.02
N MET A 124 -0.09 -16.20 16.71
CA MET A 124 -0.86 -16.95 15.71
C MET A 124 -0.46 -18.43 15.67
N GLU A 125 0.82 -18.74 15.74
CA GLU A 125 1.33 -20.14 15.82
C GLU A 125 0.78 -20.85 17.06
N ARG A 126 0.73 -20.17 18.21
CA ARG A 126 0.15 -20.72 19.43
C ARG A 126 -1.35 -20.99 19.32
N ILE A 127 -2.11 -20.02 18.75
CA ILE A 127 -3.54 -20.18 18.53
C ILE A 127 -3.81 -21.38 17.61
N LEU A 128 -3.10 -21.46 16.49
CA LEU A 128 -3.25 -22.56 15.53
C LEU A 128 -2.82 -23.93 16.07
N GLY A 129 -1.83 -23.94 16.95
CA GLY A 129 -1.33 -25.15 17.60
C GLY A 129 -2.18 -25.63 18.78
N GLY A 130 -3.23 -24.90 19.16
CA GLY A 130 -4.09 -25.26 20.29
C GLY A 130 -3.42 -25.12 21.68
N HIS A 131 -2.31 -24.42 21.79
CA HIS A 131 -1.55 -24.26 23.03
C HIS A 131 -2.08 -23.15 23.96
N HIS A 132 -3.36 -22.80 23.84
CA HIS A 132 -4.02 -21.78 24.67
C HIS A 132 -5.15 -22.37 25.47
N SER A 133 -4.90 -22.53 26.75
CA SER A 133 -5.92 -22.92 27.73
C SER A 133 -6.64 -21.74 28.41
N ALA A 134 -6.18 -20.50 28.17
CA ALA A 134 -6.65 -19.33 28.94
C ALA A 134 -7.61 -18.41 28.17
N HIS A 135 -7.78 -18.59 26.85
CA HIS A 135 -8.56 -17.68 26.02
C HIS A 135 -9.68 -18.42 25.28
N SER A 136 -10.73 -17.65 24.95
CA SER A 136 -11.95 -18.13 24.29
C SER A 136 -11.76 -18.53 22.82
N VAL A 137 -10.53 -18.51 22.29
CA VAL A 137 -10.25 -18.93 20.92
C VAL A 137 -10.08 -20.45 20.91
N PRO A 138 -10.99 -21.21 20.31
CA PRO A 138 -10.84 -22.66 20.21
C PRO A 138 -9.65 -23.03 19.34
N PRO A 139 -8.92 -24.10 19.66
CA PRO A 139 -7.92 -24.65 18.77
C PRO A 139 -8.57 -25.03 17.44
N ALA A 140 -7.98 -24.60 16.33
CA ALA A 140 -8.50 -24.85 15.00
C ALA A 140 -7.42 -25.49 14.11
N PRO A 141 -7.02 -26.75 14.40
CA PRO A 141 -5.97 -27.44 13.63
C PRO A 141 -6.36 -27.63 12.16
N ASP A 142 -7.65 -27.64 11.86
CA ASP A 142 -8.21 -27.81 10.52
C ASP A 142 -8.65 -26.51 9.85
N ALA A 143 -8.38 -25.35 10.47
CA ALA A 143 -8.72 -24.06 9.89
C ALA A 143 -8.07 -23.90 8.51
N ARG A 144 -8.88 -23.53 7.51
CA ARG A 144 -8.46 -23.20 6.16
C ARG A 144 -8.25 -21.71 5.97
N SER A 145 -8.89 -20.92 6.81
CA SER A 145 -8.87 -19.46 6.76
C SER A 145 -8.61 -18.88 8.13
N LEU A 146 -7.93 -17.73 8.15
CA LEU A 146 -7.66 -16.90 9.31
C LEU A 146 -8.34 -15.57 9.13
N ALA A 147 -9.35 -15.25 9.92
CA ALA A 147 -10.06 -13.98 9.87
C ALA A 147 -9.59 -13.05 11.00
N PHE A 148 -9.13 -11.86 10.65
CA PHE A 148 -8.84 -10.79 11.60
C PHE A 148 -10.09 -9.93 11.81
N VAL A 149 -10.64 -9.94 13.02
CA VAL A 149 -11.91 -9.28 13.34
C VAL A 149 -11.67 -7.99 14.11
N GLY A 150 -12.17 -6.87 13.58
CA GLY A 150 -12.15 -5.58 14.28
C GLY A 150 -10.77 -4.90 14.35
N PHE A 151 -9.80 -5.33 13.57
CA PHE A 151 -8.49 -4.68 13.52
C PHE A 151 -8.55 -3.34 12.77
N PRO A 152 -7.82 -2.32 13.24
CA PRO A 152 -7.64 -1.08 12.49
C PRO A 152 -6.98 -1.34 11.13
N ALA A 153 -7.41 -0.61 10.09
CA ALA A 153 -6.86 -0.77 8.74
C ALA A 153 -5.32 -0.67 8.67
N ASP A 154 -4.72 0.13 9.54
CA ASP A 154 -3.27 0.34 9.60
C ASP A 154 -2.50 -0.87 10.16
N SER A 155 -3.18 -1.76 10.87
CA SER A 155 -2.57 -2.97 11.47
C SER A 155 -2.44 -4.13 10.48
N TYR A 156 -3.17 -4.10 9.37
CA TYR A 156 -3.24 -5.25 8.46
C TYR A 156 -1.93 -5.62 7.79
N GLY A 157 -1.10 -4.65 7.44
CA GLY A 157 0.23 -4.92 6.88
C GLY A 157 1.08 -5.80 7.79
N ALA A 158 1.09 -5.49 9.09
CA ALA A 158 1.81 -6.22 10.12
C ALA A 158 1.27 -7.65 10.28
N LEU A 159 -0.05 -7.77 10.40
CA LEU A 159 -0.73 -9.06 10.58
C LEU A 159 -0.56 -9.98 9.38
N GLN A 160 -0.64 -9.44 8.17
CA GLN A 160 -0.38 -10.18 6.96
C GLN A 160 1.02 -10.73 6.87
N TYR A 161 2.00 -9.88 7.20
CA TYR A 161 3.37 -10.31 7.21
C TYR A 161 3.59 -11.43 8.24
N ALA A 162 3.02 -11.29 9.44
CA ALA A 162 3.08 -12.30 10.46
C ALA A 162 2.42 -13.61 9.99
N ALA A 163 1.24 -13.53 9.35
CA ALA A 163 0.53 -14.69 8.81
C ALA A 163 1.28 -15.38 7.67
N ARG A 164 1.98 -14.62 6.79
CA ARG A 164 2.85 -15.19 5.74
C ARG A 164 3.96 -16.08 6.27
N CYS A 165 4.43 -15.76 7.44
CA CYS A 165 5.51 -16.49 8.07
C CYS A 165 5.02 -17.76 8.78
N LEU A 166 3.72 -18.00 8.85
CA LEU A 166 3.18 -19.25 9.43
C LEU A 166 3.59 -20.48 8.61
N PRO A 167 3.80 -21.63 9.26
CA PRO A 167 4.17 -22.87 8.57
C PRO A 167 3.05 -23.41 7.67
N ARG A 168 1.82 -22.92 7.84
CA ARG A 168 0.62 -23.31 7.07
C ARG A 168 0.21 -22.19 6.11
N SER A 169 -0.18 -22.56 4.91
CA SER A 169 -0.86 -21.63 3.98
C SER A 169 -2.33 -21.53 4.40
N LEU A 170 -2.68 -20.44 5.08
CA LEU A 170 -4.03 -20.12 5.43
C LEU A 170 -4.55 -19.02 4.52
N GLN A 171 -5.81 -19.08 4.16
CA GLN A 171 -6.52 -17.96 3.58
C GLN A 171 -6.70 -16.92 4.69
N VAL A 172 -6.27 -15.69 4.47
CA VAL A 172 -6.43 -14.63 5.47
C VAL A 172 -7.55 -13.72 5.06
N LEU A 173 -8.48 -13.53 5.96
CA LEU A 173 -9.68 -12.74 5.77
C LEU A 173 -9.67 -11.56 6.74
N GLN A 174 -10.15 -10.42 6.27
CA GLN A 174 -10.58 -9.34 7.15
C GLN A 174 -12.06 -9.54 7.41
N ALA A 175 -12.46 -9.60 8.65
CA ALA A 175 -13.86 -9.68 9.03
C ALA A 175 -14.26 -8.47 9.87
N HIS A 176 -15.49 -8.00 9.65
CA HIS A 176 -16.15 -7.10 10.59
C HIS A 176 -16.97 -7.91 11.60
N PRO A 177 -17.17 -7.38 12.83
CA PRO A 177 -18.12 -8.00 13.75
C PRO A 177 -19.52 -8.15 13.11
N PRO A 178 -20.25 -9.24 13.33
CA PRO A 178 -19.88 -10.37 14.18
C PRO A 178 -18.84 -11.30 13.58
N ARG A 179 -18.21 -12.13 14.43
CA ARG A 179 -17.25 -13.15 13.98
C ARG A 179 -17.88 -14.11 13.00
N PRO A 180 -17.14 -14.57 11.97
CA PRO A 180 -17.61 -15.65 11.10
C PRO A 180 -17.97 -16.89 11.90
N ALA A 181 -19.13 -17.46 11.62
CA ALA A 181 -19.60 -18.69 12.28
C ALA A 181 -19.07 -19.98 11.61
N ASP A 182 -18.35 -19.87 10.50
CA ASP A 182 -17.79 -21.01 9.78
C ASP A 182 -16.67 -21.68 10.61
N PRO A 183 -16.79 -22.96 10.98
CA PRO A 183 -15.76 -23.67 11.74
C PRO A 183 -14.44 -23.84 10.99
N ALA A 184 -14.42 -23.70 9.66
CA ALA A 184 -13.20 -23.67 8.86
C ALA A 184 -12.48 -22.32 8.92
N VAL A 185 -13.07 -21.30 9.55
CA VAL A 185 -12.50 -19.95 9.71
C VAL A 185 -12.12 -19.73 11.16
N LEU A 186 -10.83 -19.63 11.43
CA LEU A 186 -10.35 -19.19 12.74
C LEU A 186 -10.43 -17.66 12.81
N ALA A 187 -11.34 -17.15 13.64
CA ALA A 187 -11.50 -15.72 13.85
C ALA A 187 -10.69 -15.24 15.07
N ILE A 188 -9.84 -14.24 14.87
CA ILE A 188 -8.99 -13.65 15.92
C ILE A 188 -9.35 -12.18 16.09
N GLY A 189 -9.68 -11.76 17.30
CA GLY A 189 -9.88 -10.37 17.68
C GLY A 189 -8.56 -9.65 17.98
N ALA A 190 -8.58 -8.31 17.91
CA ALA A 190 -7.40 -7.48 18.15
C ALA A 190 -6.88 -7.66 19.59
N ASP A 191 -7.78 -7.61 20.58
CA ASP A 191 -7.42 -7.72 21.99
C ASP A 191 -6.87 -9.11 22.32
N GLU A 192 -7.46 -10.15 21.79
CA GLU A 192 -6.98 -11.54 21.96
C GLU A 192 -5.58 -11.73 21.40
N LEU A 193 -5.31 -11.22 20.20
CA LEU A 193 -3.98 -11.34 19.61
C LEU A 193 -2.95 -10.54 20.40
N ALA A 194 -3.29 -9.34 20.86
CA ALA A 194 -2.42 -8.49 21.66
C ALA A 194 -2.08 -9.13 23.00
N GLU A 195 -3.05 -9.70 23.68
CA GLU A 195 -2.88 -10.39 24.97
C GLU A 195 -1.97 -11.61 24.84
N ILE A 196 -2.20 -12.45 23.83
CA ILE A 196 -1.36 -13.61 23.54
C ILE A 196 0.05 -13.19 23.16
N ALA A 197 0.19 -12.14 22.34
CA ALA A 197 1.49 -11.61 21.93
C ALA A 197 2.29 -11.04 23.11
N ALA A 198 1.63 -10.35 24.05
CA ALA A 198 2.23 -9.84 25.28
C ALA A 198 2.75 -10.95 26.21
N ALA A 199 2.06 -12.10 26.23
CA ALA A 199 2.44 -13.26 27.05
C ALA A 199 3.62 -14.09 26.45
N ILE A 200 4.18 -13.72 25.30
CA ILE A 200 5.31 -14.43 24.70
C ILE A 200 6.61 -14.02 25.40
N PRO A 201 7.40 -14.95 25.92
CA PRO A 201 8.65 -14.64 26.59
C PRO A 201 9.67 -13.97 25.66
N PRO A 202 10.50 -13.04 26.14
CA PRO A 202 11.50 -12.32 25.33
C PRO A 202 12.49 -13.24 24.61
N ASP A 203 12.95 -14.31 25.26
CA ASP A 203 13.87 -15.30 24.69
C ASP A 203 13.30 -15.95 23.42
N ARG A 204 12.00 -16.26 23.41
CA ARG A 204 11.33 -16.81 22.21
C ARG A 204 11.30 -15.81 21.06
N VAL A 205 11.19 -14.51 21.35
CA VAL A 205 11.26 -13.45 20.35
C VAL A 205 12.67 -13.36 19.78
N ASP A 206 13.68 -13.38 20.64
CA ASP A 206 15.09 -13.28 20.23
C ASP A 206 15.56 -14.51 19.45
N GLU A 207 15.18 -15.72 19.88
CA GLU A 207 15.43 -16.96 19.15
C GLU A 207 14.85 -16.92 17.73
N HIS A 208 13.62 -16.44 17.59
CA HIS A 208 12.93 -16.33 16.31
C HIS A 208 13.55 -15.27 15.40
N ARG A 209 14.03 -14.18 15.98
CA ARG A 209 14.71 -13.08 15.32
C ARG A 209 16.09 -13.49 14.77
N ALA A 210 16.85 -14.25 15.54
CA ALA A 210 18.16 -14.75 15.13
C ALA A 210 18.08 -15.74 13.95
N GLY A 211 16.99 -16.48 13.83
CA GLY A 211 16.79 -17.49 12.78
C GLY A 211 16.28 -16.97 11.44
N ARG A 212 15.87 -15.69 11.31
CA ARG A 212 15.24 -15.18 10.09
C ARG A 212 15.52 -13.71 9.86
N THR A 213 16.16 -13.41 8.75
CA THR A 213 16.18 -12.07 8.18
C THR A 213 14.73 -11.73 7.78
N LEU A 214 14.05 -10.92 8.58
CA LEU A 214 12.78 -10.35 8.20
C LEU A 214 13.04 -9.46 6.99
N LYS A 215 12.75 -9.94 5.80
CA LYS A 215 12.80 -9.12 4.60
C LYS A 215 11.89 -7.92 4.87
N ALA A 216 12.45 -6.73 4.72
CA ALA A 216 11.70 -5.50 4.84
C ALA A 216 10.44 -5.63 3.98
N TYR A 217 9.34 -5.84 4.64
CA TYR A 217 8.04 -5.92 4.01
C TYR A 217 7.71 -4.52 3.58
N GLY A 218 7.94 -4.13 2.36
CA GLY A 218 7.48 -2.84 1.82
C GLY A 218 6.94 -1.86 2.86
N GLY A 219 7.58 -1.72 4.00
CA GLY A 219 7.12 -1.02 5.19
C GLY A 219 7.06 0.48 4.98
N ARG A 220 6.55 0.87 3.79
CA ARG A 220 6.29 2.26 3.44
C ARG A 220 5.43 2.90 4.51
N ARG A 221 5.93 3.99 5.08
CA ARG A 221 5.21 4.78 6.08
C ARG A 221 4.11 5.64 5.45
N ILE A 222 4.29 6.04 4.19
CA ILE A 222 3.36 6.90 3.45
C ILE A 222 2.86 6.17 2.22
N HIS A 223 1.61 5.73 2.23
CA HIS A 223 0.97 5.01 1.14
C HIS A 223 -0.56 5.02 1.23
N CYS A 224 -1.24 4.70 0.13
CA CYS A 224 -2.68 4.43 0.07
C CYS A 224 -2.97 3.07 -0.59
N LEU A 225 -2.14 2.07 -0.30
CA LEU A 225 -2.22 0.75 -0.93
C LEU A 225 -3.54 0.03 -0.61
N HIS A 226 -4.06 0.23 0.59
CA HIS A 226 -5.35 -0.33 0.99
C HIS A 226 -6.51 0.26 0.17
N GLU A 227 -6.58 1.58 0.04
CA GLU A 227 -7.58 2.27 -0.78
C GLU A 227 -7.45 1.94 -2.27
N THR A 228 -6.22 1.69 -2.74
CA THR A 228 -5.96 1.17 -4.10
C THR A 228 -6.63 -0.18 -4.29
N GLY A 229 -6.44 -1.10 -3.35
CA GLY A 229 -7.06 -2.42 -3.37
C GLY A 229 -8.58 -2.35 -3.35
N ARG A 230 -9.13 -1.53 -2.46
CA ARG A 230 -10.58 -1.33 -2.34
C ARG A 230 -11.18 -0.77 -3.64
N ALA A 231 -10.54 0.25 -4.21
CA ALA A 231 -11.03 0.87 -5.43
C ALA A 231 -11.07 -0.12 -6.61
N GLY A 232 -10.00 -0.90 -6.80
CA GLY A 232 -9.97 -1.89 -7.87
C GLY A 232 -10.93 -3.04 -7.66
N ALA A 233 -11.12 -3.50 -6.42
CA ALA A 233 -12.09 -4.55 -6.13
C ALA A 233 -13.54 -4.10 -6.38
N ARG A 234 -13.92 -2.91 -5.90
CA ARG A 234 -15.24 -2.33 -6.17
C ARG A 234 -15.49 -2.21 -7.67
N PHE A 235 -14.57 -1.58 -8.38
CA PHE A 235 -14.65 -1.44 -9.82
C PHE A 235 -14.77 -2.80 -10.52
N GLY A 236 -13.95 -3.79 -10.12
CA GLY A 236 -13.99 -5.13 -10.72
C GLY A 236 -15.30 -5.86 -10.47
N ILE A 237 -15.87 -5.77 -9.26
CA ILE A 237 -17.18 -6.35 -8.94
C ILE A 237 -18.28 -5.70 -9.77
N ASP A 238 -18.33 -4.37 -9.85
CA ASP A 238 -19.31 -3.63 -10.63
C ASP A 238 -19.22 -4.03 -12.11
N LEU A 239 -18.01 -4.12 -12.66
CA LEU A 239 -17.77 -4.50 -14.06
C LEU A 239 -18.16 -5.96 -14.34
N VAL A 240 -17.92 -6.90 -13.39
CA VAL A 240 -18.41 -8.29 -13.54
C VAL A 240 -19.92 -8.32 -13.64
N LEU A 241 -20.63 -7.60 -12.78
CA LEU A 241 -22.08 -7.57 -12.76
C LEU A 241 -22.67 -6.89 -14.01
N GLU A 242 -21.99 -5.90 -14.55
CA GLU A 242 -22.38 -5.23 -15.80
C GLU A 242 -22.29 -6.18 -17.01
N HIS A 243 -21.18 -6.91 -17.12
CA HIS A 243 -20.90 -7.79 -18.25
C HIS A 243 -21.55 -9.17 -18.15
N ASN A 244 -21.94 -9.61 -16.94
CA ASN A 244 -22.47 -10.96 -16.69
C ASN A 244 -23.86 -10.91 -16.05
N ARG A 245 -24.87 -10.57 -16.82
CA ARG A 245 -26.27 -10.43 -16.36
C ARG A 245 -26.87 -11.68 -15.69
N HIS A 246 -26.24 -12.84 -15.87
CA HIS A 246 -26.64 -14.08 -15.21
C HIS A 246 -26.15 -14.19 -13.77
N ILE A 247 -25.20 -13.34 -13.34
CA ILE A 247 -24.72 -13.27 -11.95
C ILE A 247 -25.70 -12.35 -11.18
N PRO A 248 -26.42 -12.88 -10.18
CA PRO A 248 -27.52 -12.15 -9.55
C PRO A 248 -27.08 -11.03 -8.62
N GLY A 249 -25.81 -10.99 -8.24
CA GLY A 249 -25.28 -9.96 -7.36
C GLY A 249 -23.89 -10.30 -6.82
N PRO A 250 -23.28 -9.43 -5.99
CA PRO A 250 -21.91 -9.58 -5.52
C PRO A 250 -21.64 -10.92 -4.80
N ALA A 251 -22.60 -11.45 -4.07
CA ALA A 251 -22.45 -12.73 -3.35
C ALA A 251 -22.16 -13.91 -4.27
N ALA A 252 -22.58 -13.85 -5.53
CA ALA A 252 -22.36 -14.91 -6.50
C ALA A 252 -21.06 -14.74 -7.31
N VAL A 253 -20.37 -13.60 -7.19
CA VAL A 253 -19.09 -13.32 -7.86
C VAL A 253 -18.00 -14.18 -7.22
N ARG A 254 -17.32 -14.98 -8.05
CA ARG A 254 -16.14 -15.76 -7.62
C ARG A 254 -14.89 -14.98 -7.88
N THR A 255 -14.23 -14.56 -6.80
CA THR A 255 -13.07 -13.67 -6.86
C THR A 255 -11.78 -14.42 -6.54
N THR A 256 -10.75 -14.23 -7.33
CA THR A 256 -9.38 -14.66 -7.02
C THR A 256 -8.48 -13.44 -6.86
N VAL A 257 -7.83 -13.32 -5.70
CA VAL A 257 -6.85 -12.27 -5.41
C VAL A 257 -5.45 -12.88 -5.49
N LEU A 258 -4.64 -12.37 -6.42
CA LEU A 258 -3.24 -12.75 -6.58
C LEU A 258 -2.38 -11.91 -5.65
N GLY A 259 -1.62 -12.55 -4.78
CA GLY A 259 -0.77 -11.88 -3.81
C GLY A 259 -1.44 -11.69 -2.45
N TYR A 260 -0.66 -11.07 -1.54
CA TYR A 260 -0.95 -11.10 -0.12
C TYR A 260 -0.35 -9.89 0.62
N GLY A 261 -0.24 -8.77 -0.09
CA GLY A 261 0.24 -7.49 0.41
C GLY A 261 -0.89 -6.52 0.77
N ASN A 262 -0.55 -5.30 1.18
CA ASN A 262 -1.51 -4.27 1.57
C ASN A 262 -2.56 -3.96 0.50
N VAL A 263 -2.18 -4.02 -0.78
CA VAL A 263 -3.09 -3.81 -1.91
C VAL A 263 -4.11 -4.95 -1.99
N ALA A 264 -3.64 -6.20 -1.93
CA ALA A 264 -4.49 -7.38 -1.95
C ALA A 264 -5.48 -7.40 -0.78
N PHE A 265 -5.05 -6.89 0.36
CA PHE A 265 -5.92 -6.78 1.55
C PHE A 265 -7.01 -5.72 1.41
N GLY A 266 -6.67 -4.59 0.81
CA GLY A 266 -7.70 -3.61 0.46
C GLY A 266 -8.75 -4.20 -0.47
N ALA A 267 -8.31 -4.99 -1.45
CA ALA A 267 -9.22 -5.70 -2.34
C ALA A 267 -10.12 -6.69 -1.58
N LEU A 268 -9.54 -7.46 -0.67
CA LEU A 268 -10.29 -8.39 0.16
C LEU A 268 -11.31 -7.69 1.07
N ASP A 269 -10.88 -6.59 1.75
CA ASP A 269 -11.78 -5.79 2.59
C ASP A 269 -12.99 -5.30 1.79
N GLU A 270 -12.78 -4.83 0.57
CA GLU A 270 -13.88 -4.39 -0.27
C GLU A 270 -14.77 -5.56 -0.75
N CYS A 271 -14.19 -6.70 -1.11
CA CYS A 271 -14.97 -7.89 -1.43
C CYS A 271 -15.90 -8.29 -0.28
N VAL A 272 -15.38 -8.30 0.95
CA VAL A 272 -16.19 -8.57 2.14
C VAL A 272 -17.30 -7.54 2.35
N ARG A 273 -16.98 -6.25 2.19
CA ARG A 273 -17.96 -5.14 2.30
C ARG A 273 -19.08 -5.22 1.27
N GLN A 274 -18.76 -5.69 0.07
CA GLN A 274 -19.74 -5.90 -1.01
C GLN A 274 -20.51 -7.22 -0.87
N GLY A 275 -20.17 -8.05 0.12
CA GLY A 275 -20.82 -9.31 0.36
C GLY A 275 -20.42 -10.44 -0.60
N VAL A 276 -19.25 -10.37 -1.21
CA VAL A 276 -18.70 -11.47 -2.04
C VAL A 276 -18.47 -12.69 -1.16
N ALA A 277 -19.14 -13.81 -1.49
CA ALA A 277 -19.10 -15.00 -0.65
C ALA A 277 -17.87 -15.88 -0.88
N THR A 278 -17.28 -15.84 -2.07
CA THR A 278 -16.14 -16.69 -2.43
C THR A 278 -14.95 -15.85 -2.88
N VAL A 279 -13.91 -15.81 -2.06
CA VAL A 279 -12.63 -15.15 -2.37
C VAL A 279 -11.47 -16.09 -2.12
N ASP A 280 -10.76 -16.45 -3.20
CA ASP A 280 -9.51 -17.20 -3.13
C ASP A 280 -8.32 -16.25 -3.07
N ILE A 281 -7.44 -16.37 -2.07
CA ILE A 281 -6.21 -15.60 -1.97
C ILE A 281 -5.02 -16.48 -2.29
N LEU A 282 -4.31 -16.14 -3.36
CA LEU A 282 -3.21 -16.95 -3.86
C LEU A 282 -1.86 -16.40 -3.40
N THR A 283 -1.16 -17.20 -2.60
CA THR A 283 0.24 -16.94 -2.22
C THR A 283 1.20 -17.41 -3.32
N LYS A 284 2.49 -17.12 -3.16
CA LYS A 284 3.55 -17.47 -4.12
C LYS A 284 3.48 -18.92 -4.64
N ARG A 285 3.13 -19.90 -3.79
CA ARG A 285 3.04 -21.32 -4.22
C ARG A 285 1.83 -21.56 -5.13
N ALA A 286 0.70 -20.95 -4.81
CA ALA A 286 -0.53 -21.12 -5.56
C ALA A 286 -0.57 -20.30 -6.86
N THR A 287 0.24 -19.24 -6.97
CA THR A 287 0.41 -18.48 -8.22
C THR A 287 1.39 -19.13 -9.19
N ALA A 288 2.13 -20.17 -8.79
CA ALA A 288 2.98 -20.92 -9.69
C ALA A 288 2.16 -21.72 -10.72
N ARG A 289 2.67 -21.77 -11.95
CA ARG A 289 2.05 -22.60 -12.99
C ARG A 289 2.43 -24.08 -12.81
N PRO A 290 1.52 -25.03 -13.07
CA PRO A 290 0.14 -24.88 -13.59
C PRO A 290 -0.93 -24.64 -12.51
N ALA A 291 -0.57 -24.58 -11.23
CA ALA A 291 -1.52 -24.54 -10.11
C ALA A 291 -2.51 -23.38 -10.21
N VAL A 292 -2.07 -22.20 -10.66
CA VAL A 292 -2.91 -21.00 -10.77
C VAL A 292 -4.08 -21.18 -11.75
N ARG A 293 -3.89 -21.97 -12.82
CA ARG A 293 -4.91 -22.11 -13.90
C ARG A 293 -6.26 -22.64 -13.40
N ARG A 294 -6.28 -23.45 -12.35
CA ARG A 294 -7.53 -23.95 -11.77
C ARG A 294 -8.37 -22.82 -11.17
N TYR A 295 -7.71 -21.86 -10.51
CA TYR A 295 -8.38 -20.69 -9.93
C TYR A 295 -8.83 -19.72 -11.00
N LEU A 296 -7.95 -19.43 -11.97
CA LEU A 296 -8.28 -18.55 -13.11
C LEU A 296 -9.52 -19.03 -13.83
N ARG A 297 -9.64 -20.35 -14.11
CA ARG A 297 -10.79 -20.94 -14.81
C ARG A 297 -12.13 -20.77 -14.07
N SER A 298 -12.09 -20.76 -12.74
CA SER A 298 -13.30 -20.68 -11.92
C SER A 298 -13.68 -19.26 -11.53
N SER A 299 -12.84 -18.26 -11.81
CA SER A 299 -13.04 -16.89 -11.38
C SER A 299 -13.89 -16.09 -12.35
N ASP A 300 -14.72 -15.21 -11.83
CA ASP A 300 -15.40 -14.14 -12.55
C ASP A 300 -14.58 -12.84 -12.44
N LEU A 301 -13.88 -12.65 -11.30
CA LEU A 301 -13.01 -11.53 -11.01
C LEU A 301 -11.63 -12.04 -10.58
N ILE A 302 -10.59 -11.54 -11.22
CA ILE A 302 -9.18 -11.77 -10.86
C ILE A 302 -8.55 -10.44 -10.52
N ILE A 303 -7.98 -10.31 -9.32
CA ILE A 303 -7.37 -9.08 -8.84
C ILE A 303 -5.88 -9.33 -8.61
N ASN A 304 -5.02 -8.66 -9.36
CA ASN A 304 -3.59 -8.73 -9.17
C ASN A 304 -3.09 -7.67 -8.18
N GLY A 305 -2.54 -8.13 -7.05
CA GLY A 305 -1.78 -7.33 -6.08
C GLY A 305 -0.33 -7.75 -5.96
N VAL A 306 0.18 -8.56 -6.90
CA VAL A 306 1.58 -9.04 -6.89
C VAL A 306 2.46 -8.09 -7.68
N GLU A 307 3.48 -7.57 -7.04
CA GLU A 307 4.63 -6.93 -7.67
C GLU A 307 5.80 -7.92 -7.72
N LEU A 308 6.37 -8.12 -8.90
CA LEU A 308 7.54 -8.98 -9.07
C LEU A 308 8.83 -8.20 -8.80
N ALA A 309 9.84 -8.91 -8.28
CA ALA A 309 11.20 -8.36 -8.23
C ALA A 309 11.71 -8.06 -9.66
N ALA A 310 12.56 -7.02 -9.78
CA ALA A 310 12.97 -6.46 -11.08
C ALA A 310 13.45 -7.52 -12.10
N GLN A 311 14.23 -8.50 -11.63
CA GLN A 311 14.78 -9.56 -12.48
C GLN A 311 13.75 -10.54 -13.08
N PHE A 312 12.50 -10.51 -12.57
CA PHE A 312 11.41 -11.38 -13.04
C PHE A 312 10.39 -10.64 -13.90
N ARG A 313 10.47 -9.30 -13.97
CA ARG A 313 9.53 -8.49 -14.74
C ARG A 313 9.75 -8.69 -16.24
N GLY A 314 8.67 -8.89 -16.97
CA GLY A 314 8.71 -9.17 -18.40
C GLY A 314 9.08 -10.61 -18.78
N THR A 315 9.43 -11.45 -17.81
CA THR A 315 9.77 -12.87 -18.05
C THR A 315 8.87 -13.85 -17.28
N HIS A 316 8.31 -13.42 -16.16
CA HIS A 316 7.43 -14.24 -15.33
C HIS A 316 6.04 -13.63 -15.29
N TYR A 317 5.06 -14.42 -15.72
CA TYR A 317 3.65 -14.01 -15.73
C TYR A 317 2.79 -15.00 -14.95
N ILE A 318 1.83 -14.49 -14.20
CA ILE A 318 0.82 -15.28 -13.49
C ILE A 318 -0.40 -15.48 -14.38
N VAL A 319 -0.86 -14.41 -15.05
CA VAL A 319 -1.90 -14.44 -16.06
C VAL A 319 -1.25 -14.15 -17.42
N THR A 320 -1.43 -15.04 -18.39
CA THR A 320 -0.78 -14.95 -19.70
C THR A 320 -1.77 -14.67 -20.81
N ASP A 321 -1.28 -14.25 -21.97
CA ASP A 321 -2.09 -14.11 -23.20
C ASP A 321 -2.76 -15.43 -23.60
N ASP A 322 -2.09 -16.59 -23.37
CA ASP A 322 -2.68 -17.91 -23.60
C ASP A 322 -3.85 -18.19 -22.64
N ASP A 323 -3.78 -17.71 -21.39
CA ASP A 323 -4.88 -17.89 -20.43
C ASP A 323 -6.15 -17.16 -20.86
N LEU A 324 -6.04 -16.02 -21.53
CA LEU A 324 -7.22 -15.31 -22.06
C LEU A 324 -7.98 -16.17 -23.06
N LYS A 325 -7.27 -16.92 -23.91
CA LYS A 325 -7.82 -17.73 -25.00
C LYS A 325 -8.29 -19.11 -24.54
N SER A 326 -7.61 -19.71 -23.55
CA SER A 326 -7.75 -21.13 -23.24
C SER A 326 -8.28 -21.43 -21.83
N VAL A 327 -8.24 -20.46 -20.92
CA VAL A 327 -8.55 -20.68 -19.49
C VAL A 327 -9.65 -19.76 -18.99
N LEU A 328 -9.58 -18.47 -19.30
CA LEU A 328 -10.55 -17.48 -18.85
C LEU A 328 -11.84 -17.58 -19.68
N ARG A 329 -12.96 -17.34 -19.02
CA ARG A 329 -14.26 -17.34 -19.68
C ARG A 329 -14.54 -15.93 -20.23
N PRO A 330 -15.25 -15.81 -21.35
CA PRO A 330 -15.79 -14.51 -21.77
C PRO A 330 -16.59 -13.88 -20.61
N GLY A 331 -16.40 -12.57 -20.41
CA GLY A 331 -16.98 -11.84 -19.28
C GLY A 331 -16.15 -11.86 -18.01
N THR A 332 -15.05 -12.63 -17.92
CA THR A 332 -14.10 -12.53 -16.82
C THR A 332 -13.48 -11.13 -16.79
N VAL A 333 -13.32 -10.58 -15.58
CA VAL A 333 -12.66 -9.29 -15.34
C VAL A 333 -11.32 -9.52 -14.66
N VAL A 334 -10.25 -8.92 -15.20
CA VAL A 334 -8.91 -8.91 -14.60
C VAL A 334 -8.55 -7.48 -14.23
N VAL A 335 -8.35 -7.26 -12.95
CA VAL A 335 -7.94 -5.96 -12.37
C VAL A 335 -6.49 -6.05 -11.93
N ASP A 336 -5.62 -5.23 -12.50
CA ASP A 336 -4.24 -5.09 -12.08
C ASP A 336 -4.07 -3.84 -11.20
N LEU A 337 -3.70 -4.05 -9.95
CA LEU A 337 -3.55 -2.99 -8.94
C LEU A 337 -2.13 -2.44 -8.85
N VAL A 338 -1.18 -3.09 -9.50
CA VAL A 338 0.24 -2.71 -9.44
C VAL A 338 0.53 -1.60 -10.42
N GLY A 339 -0.03 -1.70 -11.61
CA GLY A 339 0.26 -0.82 -12.73
C GLY A 339 1.63 -1.09 -13.35
N GLY A 340 1.71 -0.96 -14.64
CA GLY A 340 2.95 -1.20 -15.38
C GLY A 340 3.03 -0.39 -16.65
N CYS A 341 4.15 -0.56 -17.33
CA CYS A 341 4.38 -0.04 -18.67
C CYS A 341 5.21 -1.04 -19.48
N ALA A 342 5.46 -0.76 -20.75
CA ALA A 342 6.21 -1.66 -21.63
C ALA A 342 7.59 -2.06 -21.07
N THR A 343 8.26 -1.14 -20.37
CA THR A 343 9.59 -1.36 -19.78
C THR A 343 9.55 -1.85 -18.33
N ASN A 344 8.39 -1.81 -17.67
CA ASN A 344 8.22 -2.24 -16.27
C ASN A 344 6.93 -3.04 -16.13
N ARG A 345 6.96 -4.29 -16.57
CA ARG A 345 5.80 -5.18 -16.70
C ARG A 345 5.28 -5.69 -15.36
N THR A 346 3.98 -5.84 -15.25
CA THR A 346 3.32 -6.55 -14.15
C THR A 346 3.24 -8.06 -14.44
N PRO A 347 2.84 -8.90 -13.48
CA PRO A 347 2.66 -10.34 -13.74
C PRO A 347 1.40 -10.68 -14.56
N VAL A 348 0.70 -9.69 -15.07
CA VAL A 348 -0.45 -9.84 -15.99
C VAL A 348 0.01 -9.50 -17.40
N GLU A 349 0.40 -10.52 -18.17
CA GLU A 349 1.01 -10.36 -19.50
C GLU A 349 0.15 -9.52 -20.47
N PRO A 350 -1.20 -9.72 -20.58
CA PRO A 350 -2.02 -8.96 -21.50
C PRO A 350 -2.14 -7.46 -21.19
N ILE A 351 -1.78 -7.02 -19.97
CA ILE A 351 -1.78 -5.61 -19.59
C ILE A 351 -0.38 -5.03 -19.79
N VAL A 352 -0.19 -4.31 -20.89
CA VAL A 352 1.10 -3.69 -21.23
C VAL A 352 1.23 -2.29 -20.63
N GLU A 353 0.14 -1.53 -20.60
CA GLU A 353 0.08 -0.15 -20.13
C GLU A 353 -1.11 0.06 -19.20
N CYS A 354 -1.00 1.09 -18.36
CA CYS A 354 -2.11 1.50 -17.51
C CYS A 354 -3.25 2.08 -18.33
N THR A 355 -4.47 1.79 -17.89
CA THR A 355 -5.70 2.47 -18.33
C THR A 355 -5.91 3.76 -17.51
N HIS A 356 -6.91 4.56 -17.89
CA HIS A 356 -7.20 5.84 -17.25
C HIS A 356 -8.62 5.87 -16.70
N PRO A 357 -8.95 6.72 -15.71
CA PRO A 357 -10.32 6.81 -15.17
C PRO A 357 -11.41 7.10 -16.22
N ALA A 358 -11.07 7.78 -17.31
CA ALA A 358 -12.00 8.07 -18.39
C ALA A 358 -12.22 6.89 -19.36
N ASP A 359 -11.25 5.98 -19.43
CA ASP A 359 -11.28 4.75 -20.24
C ASP A 359 -10.63 3.63 -19.38
N PRO A 360 -11.38 3.09 -18.40
CA PRO A 360 -10.79 2.33 -17.29
C PRO A 360 -10.44 0.89 -17.61
N TYR A 361 -10.89 0.33 -18.73
CA TYR A 361 -10.59 -1.04 -19.14
C TYR A 361 -10.58 -1.21 -20.65
N ILE A 362 -9.97 -2.28 -21.10
CA ILE A 362 -10.01 -2.76 -22.49
C ILE A 362 -10.60 -4.17 -22.52
N VAL A 363 -11.11 -4.61 -23.66
CA VAL A 363 -11.60 -5.98 -23.85
C VAL A 363 -10.71 -6.70 -24.86
N ARG A 364 -10.17 -7.88 -24.46
CA ARG A 364 -9.40 -8.78 -25.31
C ARG A 364 -9.90 -10.21 -25.12
N ASP A 365 -10.15 -10.90 -26.22
CA ASP A 365 -10.65 -12.29 -26.21
C ASP A 365 -11.89 -12.50 -25.31
N GLY A 366 -12.75 -11.47 -25.20
CA GLY A 366 -13.94 -11.48 -24.34
C GLY A 366 -13.65 -11.23 -22.85
N VAL A 367 -12.41 -10.96 -22.45
CA VAL A 367 -11.98 -10.67 -21.08
C VAL A 367 -11.78 -9.16 -20.91
N CYS A 368 -12.32 -8.59 -19.83
CA CYS A 368 -12.11 -7.19 -19.46
C CYS A 368 -10.81 -7.05 -18.68
N LEU A 369 -9.93 -6.16 -19.12
CA LEU A 369 -8.60 -5.93 -18.54
C LEU A 369 -8.50 -4.49 -18.05
N ALA A 370 -8.29 -4.26 -16.76
CA ALA A 370 -8.20 -2.94 -16.15
C ALA A 370 -6.92 -2.78 -15.33
N SER A 371 -6.19 -1.67 -15.55
CA SER A 371 -5.01 -1.30 -14.76
C SER A 371 -4.98 0.22 -14.61
N VAL A 372 -5.93 0.77 -13.84
CA VAL A 372 -6.18 2.22 -13.81
C VAL A 372 -5.03 2.98 -13.14
N TRP A 373 -4.47 3.95 -13.85
CA TRP A 373 -3.50 4.87 -13.28
C TRP A 373 -4.12 5.73 -12.19
N GLY A 374 -3.84 5.37 -10.93
CA GLY A 374 -4.36 6.09 -9.76
C GLY A 374 -5.71 5.56 -9.28
N TRP A 375 -5.83 4.27 -9.06
CA TRP A 375 -7.02 3.59 -8.54
C TRP A 375 -7.83 4.35 -7.47
N PRO A 376 -7.21 5.04 -6.45
CA PRO A 376 -8.00 5.79 -5.49
C PRO A 376 -8.84 6.94 -6.08
N LEU A 377 -8.57 7.35 -7.35
CA LEU A 377 -9.43 8.31 -8.06
C LEU A 377 -10.79 7.71 -8.43
N MET A 378 -10.91 6.40 -8.39
CA MET A 378 -12.15 5.65 -8.63
C MET A 378 -12.99 5.56 -7.34
N GLY A 379 -13.39 6.72 -6.79
CA GLY A 379 -14.31 6.82 -5.65
C GLY A 379 -13.67 6.80 -4.26
N PHE A 380 -12.33 6.73 -4.14
CA PHE A 380 -11.62 6.68 -2.85
C PHE A 380 -10.67 7.87 -2.63
N GLN A 381 -10.92 9.00 -3.28
CA GLN A 381 -10.04 10.17 -3.16
C GLN A 381 -9.95 10.68 -1.73
N ARG A 382 -11.09 10.80 -1.05
CA ARG A 382 -11.16 11.35 0.30
C ARG A 382 -10.43 10.47 1.31
N GLU A 383 -10.74 9.18 1.33
CA GLU A 383 -10.10 8.21 2.23
C GLU A 383 -8.59 8.17 2.01
N SER A 384 -8.15 8.20 0.75
CA SER A 384 -6.72 8.21 0.43
C SER A 384 -6.01 9.47 0.92
N VAL A 385 -6.65 10.65 0.82
CA VAL A 385 -6.10 11.91 1.32
C VAL A 385 -6.07 11.93 2.85
N GLU A 386 -7.09 11.44 3.52
CA GLU A 386 -7.13 11.32 4.97
C GLU A 386 -6.02 10.40 5.49
N ARG A 387 -5.79 9.26 4.81
CA ARG A 387 -4.67 8.36 5.14
C ARG A 387 -3.32 9.03 4.92
N TYR A 388 -3.07 9.60 3.76
CA TYR A 388 -1.83 10.32 3.46
C TYR A 388 -1.56 11.41 4.49
N SER A 389 -2.55 12.23 4.79
CA SER A 389 -2.41 13.32 5.74
C SER A 389 -1.99 12.83 7.13
N ARG A 390 -2.64 11.77 7.66
CA ARG A 390 -2.26 11.18 8.95
C ARG A 390 -0.82 10.65 8.95
N GLN A 391 -0.43 9.95 7.88
CA GLN A 391 0.90 9.36 7.76
C GLN A 391 1.98 10.43 7.59
N ILE A 392 1.73 11.47 6.79
CA ILE A 392 2.64 12.60 6.60
C ILE A 392 2.84 13.34 7.94
N VAL A 393 1.76 13.65 8.65
CA VAL A 393 1.85 14.30 9.97
C VAL A 393 2.65 13.44 10.96
N ARG A 394 2.47 12.12 10.95
CA ARG A 394 3.24 11.20 11.79
C ARG A 394 4.74 11.23 11.46
N VAL A 395 5.10 11.27 10.18
CA VAL A 395 6.51 11.40 9.75
C VAL A 395 7.09 12.77 10.13
N LEU A 396 6.31 13.82 10.07
CA LEU A 396 6.77 15.17 10.40
C LEU A 396 6.94 15.38 11.91
N LEU A 397 5.98 14.96 12.71
CA LEU A 397 5.86 15.27 14.15
C LEU A 397 6.09 14.08 15.07
N GLY A 398 6.10 12.84 14.55
CA GLY A 398 6.27 11.62 15.32
C GLY A 398 7.73 11.26 15.56
N GLU A 399 8.03 9.97 15.56
CA GLU A 399 9.39 9.45 15.82
C GLU A 399 10.43 9.94 14.82
N GLU A 400 10.02 10.16 13.56
CA GLU A 400 10.91 10.65 12.50
C GLU A 400 11.25 12.13 12.61
N GLN A 401 10.41 12.93 13.25
CA GLN A 401 10.60 14.35 13.51
C GLN A 401 11.24 15.13 12.35
N LEU A 402 10.81 14.82 11.11
CA LEU A 402 11.35 15.46 9.91
C LEU A 402 11.19 16.99 9.95
N ILE A 403 10.24 17.48 10.75
CA ILE A 403 10.03 18.91 10.97
C ILE A 403 11.25 19.61 11.58
N ASN A 404 12.12 18.89 12.27
CA ASN A 404 13.35 19.41 12.85
C ASN A 404 14.52 19.48 11.86
N GLY A 405 14.27 19.13 10.61
CA GLY A 405 15.22 19.19 9.51
C GLY A 405 15.85 17.84 9.14
N LEU A 406 16.45 17.81 7.96
CA LEU A 406 17.02 16.59 7.38
C LEU A 406 18.30 16.10 8.08
N ALA A 407 19.08 17.01 8.65
CA ALA A 407 20.35 16.65 9.31
C ALA A 407 20.14 15.78 10.57
N THR A 408 19.04 16.00 11.27
CA THR A 408 18.67 15.28 12.49
C THR A 408 17.66 14.14 12.23
N ALA A 409 17.20 13.99 11.01
CA ALA A 409 16.21 12.98 10.66
C ALA A 409 16.74 11.56 10.88
N PRO A 410 15.89 10.62 11.33
CA PRO A 410 16.26 9.22 11.53
C PRO A 410 16.74 8.53 10.24
N PRO A 411 17.48 7.41 10.36
CA PRO A 411 18.02 6.69 9.20
C PRO A 411 16.95 6.32 8.13
N GLY A 412 15.71 6.04 8.54
CA GLY A 412 14.61 5.73 7.63
C GLY A 412 14.26 6.88 6.69
N VAL A 413 14.22 8.11 7.21
CA VAL A 413 14.00 9.33 6.42
C VAL A 413 15.25 9.70 5.62
N GLN A 414 16.42 9.59 6.25
CA GLN A 414 17.68 9.88 5.56
C GLN A 414 17.91 8.99 4.33
N ARG A 415 17.53 7.71 4.38
CA ARG A 415 17.57 6.82 3.22
C ARG A 415 16.60 7.21 2.10
N ALA A 416 15.56 7.95 2.44
CA ALA A 416 14.57 8.45 1.48
C ALA A 416 14.98 9.77 0.80
N LEU A 417 16.10 10.36 1.20
CA LEU A 417 16.66 11.55 0.54
C LEU A 417 17.31 11.12 -0.78
N VAL A 418 16.82 11.64 -1.90
CA VAL A 418 17.21 11.21 -3.26
C VAL A 418 17.87 12.30 -4.08
N ALA A 419 17.83 13.56 -3.64
CA ALA A 419 18.46 14.71 -4.31
C ALA A 419 18.80 15.82 -3.31
N GLY A 420 19.70 16.71 -3.70
CA GLY A 420 20.00 17.98 -3.06
C GLY A 420 21.25 18.01 -2.19
N PRO A 421 21.59 19.20 -1.65
CA PRO A 421 22.89 19.46 -1.01
C PRO A 421 23.14 18.62 0.25
N VAL A 422 22.09 18.23 0.99
CA VAL A 422 22.25 17.37 2.17
C VAL A 422 22.71 15.97 1.77
N LEU A 423 22.28 15.45 0.62
CA LEU A 423 22.76 14.17 0.08
C LEU A 423 24.21 14.25 -0.36
N SER A 424 24.57 15.31 -1.08
CA SER A 424 25.91 15.54 -1.63
C SER A 424 26.97 15.72 -0.56
N GLY A 425 26.60 16.22 0.63
CA GLY A 425 27.49 16.39 1.76
C GLY A 425 27.76 15.12 2.59
N ARG A 426 27.18 13.96 2.23
CA ARG A 426 27.36 12.70 2.98
C ARG A 426 28.66 11.99 2.60
N PRO A 427 29.33 11.29 3.54
CA PRO A 427 30.45 10.43 3.23
C PRO A 427 30.09 9.35 2.21
N SER A 428 30.99 9.03 1.30
CA SER A 428 30.80 8.10 0.17
C SER A 428 30.28 6.71 0.55
N SER A 429 30.51 6.23 1.77
CA SER A 429 30.00 4.96 2.29
C SER A 429 28.48 4.89 2.45
N GLN A 430 27.81 6.05 2.61
CA GLN A 430 26.34 6.11 2.68
C GLN A 430 25.67 6.28 1.32
N SER A 431 26.38 6.83 0.34
CA SER A 431 25.92 6.94 -1.05
C SER A 431 25.81 5.59 -1.76
N MET A 432 26.73 4.64 -1.46
CA MET A 432 26.71 3.29 -2.06
C MET A 432 25.52 2.43 -1.60
N ALA A 433 24.98 2.68 -0.39
CA ALA A 433 23.80 1.94 0.10
C ALA A 433 22.51 2.31 -0.65
N LEU A 434 22.41 3.53 -1.20
CA LEU A 434 21.26 3.98 -1.99
C LEU A 434 21.22 3.34 -3.39
N SER A 435 22.39 3.14 -4.02
CA SER A 435 22.48 2.47 -5.33
C SER A 435 22.13 0.98 -5.25
N ALA A 436 22.45 0.33 -4.13
CA ALA A 436 22.12 -1.08 -3.89
C ALA A 436 20.62 -1.31 -3.56
N THR A 437 19.95 -0.29 -2.99
CA THR A 437 18.50 -0.36 -2.68
C THR A 437 17.63 0.00 -3.89
N LEU A 438 18.19 0.71 -4.88
CA LEU A 438 17.52 1.08 -6.12
C LEU A 438 17.66 -0.03 -7.20
N GLY A 439 18.55 -1.01 -7.02
CA GLY A 439 18.82 -2.13 -7.93
C GLY A 439 18.32 -3.50 -7.45
N GLY A 440 17.53 -3.57 -6.38
CA GLY A 440 17.03 -4.83 -5.81
C GLY A 440 15.52 -4.99 -5.91
#